data_9ae063ad1ba7a1867a61e806c3c535d9
#
_entry.id   9ae063ad1ba7a1867a61e806c3c535d9
#
_cell.length_a   1.000
_cell.length_b   1.000
_cell.length_c   1.000
_cell.angle_alpha   90.00
_cell.angle_beta   90.00
_cell.angle_gamma   90.00
#
_symmetry.space_group_name_H-M   'P 1'
#
loop_
_entity.id
_entity.type
_entity.pdbx_description
1 polymer ?
#
loop_
_entity_poly.entity_id
_entity_poly.type
_entity_poly.pdbx_seq_one_letter_code
_entity_poly.pdbx_strand_id
1 'polypeptide(L)'
;MLILKHGAQGWFPAGHFQGKSRYFMDFYKEEARFVAAEAVGDVTGDGIQDTVFLTASQTPDSPFLQNITLQIRNGATGQVEKIPLKENAGYDPTVFLGDFAGDKKDDILVIINTGGSGGLIYAYIYTYEKGQYKLIFDDESFNKSNTYTVTYLDQFKARVTSANPPKKYLLDLQYKGKEYLSEIYNSDGTLKEPVEGWVAPLSGLYPVDFERDGIFELDTYQNIAGRYSADGLGYMMNVLKWDGTSFKTDRQSIAVFGEET
;
A
#
# COMPACT_ATOMS: atom_id res chain seq x y z
N MET A 1 -19.46 12.38 56.07
CA MET A 1 -19.21 12.35 57.53
C MET A 1 -17.82 11.86 57.74
N LEU A 2 -17.04 12.74 58.03
CA LEU A 2 -15.98 12.97 59.04
C LEU A 2 -14.66 12.26 58.69
N ILE A 3 -13.61 12.94 58.64
CA ILE A 3 -12.77 13.94 59.32
C ILE A 3 -11.35 13.38 59.33
N LEU A 4 -10.42 14.03 58.68
CA LEU A 4 -9.24 14.80 59.09
C LEU A 4 -8.51 14.30 60.37
N LYS A 5 -7.18 14.17 60.33
CA LYS A 5 -6.21 15.06 60.97
C LYS A 5 -4.78 14.48 60.88
N HIS A 6 -3.86 15.33 60.46
CA HIS A 6 -2.64 15.90 61.09
C HIS A 6 -1.59 14.87 61.50
N GLY A 7 -0.33 14.98 61.22
CA GLY A 7 0.60 16.06 60.98
C GLY A 7 1.82 15.82 61.85
N ALA A 8 3.04 15.89 61.28
CA ALA A 8 4.23 16.19 62.09
C ALA A 8 5.37 16.65 61.17
N GLN A 9 5.81 17.85 61.43
CA GLN A 9 7.02 18.48 60.89
C GLN A 9 8.27 17.85 61.52
N GLY A 10 9.32 17.66 60.74
CA GLY A 10 10.65 17.39 61.22
C GLY A 10 11.67 18.18 60.41
N TRP A 11 12.41 19.01 61.07
CA TRP A 11 13.38 19.97 60.60
C TRP A 11 14.71 19.34 60.18
N PHE A 12 15.40 20.04 59.24
CA PHE A 12 16.67 19.77 58.54
C PHE A 12 17.96 19.80 59.38
N PRO A 13 19.11 19.41 58.77
CA PRO A 13 20.02 20.47 58.34
C PRO A 13 20.58 20.31 56.93
N ALA A 14 20.99 21.43 56.35
CA ALA A 14 21.62 21.59 55.07
C ALA A 14 23.02 20.92 55.00
N GLY A 15 23.25 20.11 53.99
CA GLY A 15 24.54 19.59 53.63
C GLY A 15 24.75 19.73 52.12
N HIS A 16 25.78 20.50 51.77
CA HIS A 16 26.30 20.64 50.41
C HIS A 16 26.63 19.27 49.80
N PHE A 17 26.11 18.95 48.65
CA PHE A 17 26.68 17.98 47.74
C PHE A 17 26.69 18.48 46.30
N GLN A 18 27.92 18.70 45.83
CA GLN A 18 28.25 18.94 44.44
C GLN A 18 27.91 17.73 43.59
N GLY A 19 27.38 18.00 42.41
CA GLY A 19 27.56 17.24 41.17
C GLY A 19 27.16 15.77 41.17
N LYS A 20 25.91 15.45 40.76
CA LYS A 20 25.65 14.22 40.04
C LYS A 20 24.70 14.52 38.88
N SER A 21 25.22 14.21 37.72
CA SER A 21 24.58 14.09 36.44
C SER A 21 23.15 13.59 36.62
N ARG A 22 22.14 14.40 36.21
CA ARG A 22 20.80 13.94 36.02
C ARG A 22 20.83 13.00 34.79
N TYR A 23 20.93 11.71 35.04
CA TYR A 23 20.47 10.75 34.07
C TYR A 23 18.97 10.99 33.91
N PHE A 24 18.58 11.65 32.84
CA PHE A 24 17.24 11.53 32.30
C PHE A 24 17.09 10.04 31.92
N MET A 25 16.42 9.26 32.74
CA MET A 25 15.78 8.06 32.31
C MET A 25 14.66 8.52 31.37
N ASP A 26 14.93 8.58 30.09
CA ASP A 26 13.93 8.49 29.06
C ASP A 26 13.24 7.13 29.25
N PHE A 27 12.17 7.13 29.98
CA PHE A 27 11.17 6.06 29.88
C PHE A 27 10.61 6.20 28.47
N TYR A 28 11.24 5.52 27.50
CA TYR A 28 10.55 5.15 26.27
C TYR A 28 9.34 4.35 26.74
N LYS A 29 8.18 4.99 26.71
CA LYS A 29 6.92 4.29 26.80
C LYS A 29 6.91 3.39 25.58
N GLU A 30 7.15 2.10 25.76
CA GLU A 30 7.00 1.12 24.71
C GLU A 30 5.56 1.26 24.21
N GLU A 31 5.39 1.80 23.01
CA GLU A 31 4.06 2.03 22.45
C GLU A 31 3.35 0.68 22.41
N ALA A 32 2.18 0.61 23.02
CA ALA A 32 1.42 -0.64 23.11
C ALA A 32 1.16 -1.16 21.68
N ARG A 33 1.67 -2.35 21.37
CA ARG A 33 1.42 -3.02 20.09
C ARG A 33 0.09 -3.75 20.16
N PHE A 34 -0.63 -3.72 19.05
CA PHE A 34 -1.90 -4.45 18.90
C PHE A 34 -1.95 -5.15 17.53
N VAL A 35 -2.88 -6.07 17.37
CA VAL A 35 -3.15 -6.75 16.11
C VAL A 35 -4.03 -5.83 15.26
N ALA A 36 -3.50 -5.37 14.13
CA ALA A 36 -4.18 -4.47 13.20
C ALA A 36 -4.97 -5.22 12.13
N ALA A 37 -4.52 -6.43 11.73
CA ALA A 37 -5.22 -7.32 10.81
C ALA A 37 -4.82 -8.76 11.09
N GLU A 38 -5.73 -9.71 10.79
CA GLU A 38 -5.52 -11.15 11.00
C GLU A 38 -6.24 -11.95 9.91
N ALA A 39 -5.63 -13.08 9.51
CA ALA A 39 -6.21 -14.09 8.65
C ALA A 39 -5.72 -15.49 9.07
N VAL A 40 -6.49 -16.54 8.74
CA VAL A 40 -6.17 -17.92 9.07
C VAL A 40 -6.22 -18.76 7.80
N GLY A 41 -5.14 -19.51 7.51
CA GLY A 41 -5.00 -20.36 6.34
C GLY A 41 -3.74 -21.23 6.42
N ASP A 42 -3.59 -22.19 5.52
CA ASP A 42 -2.41 -23.06 5.46
C ASP A 42 -1.32 -22.43 4.59
N VAL A 43 -0.54 -21.52 5.19
CA VAL A 43 0.53 -20.82 4.45
C VAL A 43 1.84 -21.59 4.39
N THR A 44 1.97 -22.68 5.19
CA THR A 44 3.14 -23.55 5.16
C THR A 44 2.96 -24.78 4.27
N GLY A 45 1.72 -25.13 3.91
CA GLY A 45 1.36 -26.27 3.08
C GLY A 45 1.47 -27.62 3.81
N ASP A 46 1.37 -27.63 5.14
CA ASP A 46 1.42 -28.85 5.95
C ASP A 46 0.03 -29.43 6.25
N GLY A 47 -1.04 -28.80 5.78
CA GLY A 47 -2.43 -29.18 5.98
C GLY A 47 -3.02 -28.70 7.31
N ILE A 48 -2.28 -27.91 8.09
CA ILE A 48 -2.72 -27.33 9.35
C ILE A 48 -2.80 -25.82 9.20
N GLN A 49 -3.90 -25.23 9.65
CA GLN A 49 -4.09 -23.79 9.53
C GLN A 49 -3.11 -23.01 10.41
N ASP A 50 -2.44 -22.06 9.81
CA ASP A 50 -1.59 -21.07 10.45
C ASP A 50 -2.39 -19.79 10.76
N THR A 51 -1.89 -18.98 11.67
CA THR A 51 -2.45 -17.64 11.93
C THR A 51 -1.47 -16.59 11.43
N VAL A 52 -1.91 -15.77 10.47
CA VAL A 52 -1.15 -14.66 9.90
C VAL A 52 -1.72 -13.35 10.43
N PHE A 53 -0.90 -12.49 11.01
CA PHE A 53 -1.37 -11.23 11.56
C PHE A 53 -0.35 -10.09 11.42
N LEU A 54 -0.87 -8.88 11.31
CA LEU A 54 -0.09 -7.64 11.33
C LEU A 54 -0.18 -7.03 12.72
N THR A 55 0.96 -6.80 13.36
CA THR A 55 1.00 -6.00 14.58
C THR A 55 1.50 -4.61 14.27
N ALA A 56 0.97 -3.61 14.96
CA ALA A 56 1.35 -2.22 14.80
C ALA A 56 1.38 -1.49 16.14
N SER A 57 1.98 -0.31 16.16
CA SER A 57 1.83 0.68 17.20
C SER A 57 1.08 1.90 16.66
N GLN A 58 0.44 2.66 17.54
CA GLN A 58 -0.35 3.83 17.18
C GLN A 58 -0.13 4.93 18.20
N THR A 59 0.10 6.14 17.71
CA THR A 59 0.08 7.33 18.55
C THR A 59 -1.36 7.63 18.99
N PRO A 60 -1.63 8.01 20.26
CA PRO A 60 -2.96 8.41 20.67
C PRO A 60 -3.57 9.45 19.74
N ASP A 61 -4.86 9.31 19.44
CA ASP A 61 -5.66 10.21 18.60
C ASP A 61 -5.23 10.31 17.11
N SER A 62 -4.40 9.39 16.64
CA SER A 62 -4.01 9.33 15.22
C SER A 62 -4.45 7.99 14.60
N PRO A 63 -5.10 7.95 13.43
CA PRO A 63 -5.37 6.71 12.70
C PRO A 63 -4.13 6.13 12.00
N PHE A 64 -3.01 6.87 12.00
CA PHE A 64 -1.76 6.45 11.37
C PHE A 64 -1.06 5.39 12.22
N LEU A 65 -0.78 4.24 11.63
CA LEU A 65 -0.10 3.11 12.25
C LEU A 65 1.39 3.11 11.90
N GLN A 66 2.20 2.66 12.85
CA GLN A 66 3.65 2.59 12.73
C GLN A 66 4.15 1.20 13.16
N ASN A 67 5.38 0.88 12.78
CA ASN A 67 6.02 -0.38 13.15
C ASN A 67 5.18 -1.61 12.74
N ILE A 68 4.47 -1.52 11.61
CA ILE A 68 3.67 -2.63 11.08
C ILE A 68 4.60 -3.81 10.80
N THR A 69 4.30 -4.96 11.38
CA THR A 69 5.15 -6.15 11.28
C THR A 69 4.28 -7.35 10.95
N LEU A 70 4.62 -8.06 9.89
CA LEU A 70 3.98 -9.32 9.54
C LEU A 70 4.48 -10.42 10.51
N GLN A 71 3.56 -11.16 11.08
CA GLN A 71 3.84 -12.28 11.97
C GLN A 71 3.02 -13.49 11.56
N ILE A 72 3.64 -14.63 11.55
CA ILE A 72 3.00 -15.90 11.21
C ILE A 72 3.21 -16.87 12.38
N ARG A 73 2.11 -17.35 12.96
CA ARG A 73 2.12 -18.41 13.94
C ARG A 73 1.83 -19.73 13.23
N ASN A 74 2.83 -20.59 13.16
CA ASN A 74 2.66 -21.93 12.61
C ASN A 74 1.71 -22.76 13.47
N GLY A 75 0.65 -23.30 12.87
CA GLY A 75 -0.41 -24.05 13.56
C GLY A 75 0.05 -25.39 14.12
N ALA A 76 1.01 -26.05 13.45
CA ALA A 76 1.54 -27.33 13.89
C ALA A 76 2.50 -27.20 15.08
N THR A 77 3.34 -26.17 15.10
CA THR A 77 4.42 -26.03 16.08
C THR A 77 4.16 -24.96 17.14
N GLY A 78 3.26 -24.01 16.85
CA GLY A 78 3.02 -22.80 17.66
C GLY A 78 4.13 -21.77 17.58
N GLN A 79 5.19 -22.00 16.80
CA GLN A 79 6.27 -21.03 16.60
C GLN A 79 5.77 -19.78 15.86
N VAL A 80 6.31 -18.62 16.22
CA VAL A 80 5.98 -17.35 15.58
C VAL A 80 7.21 -16.84 14.81
N GLU A 81 7.06 -16.69 13.52
CA GLU A 81 8.03 -16.00 12.66
C GLU A 81 7.61 -14.54 12.44
N LYS A 82 8.59 -13.64 12.39
CA LYS A 82 8.36 -12.20 12.18
C LYS A 82 9.09 -11.75 10.93
N ILE A 83 8.36 -11.13 10.02
CA ILE A 83 8.89 -10.60 8.77
C ILE A 83 8.79 -9.07 8.82
N PRO A 84 9.93 -8.34 8.84
CA PRO A 84 9.91 -6.89 8.75
C PRO A 84 9.48 -6.47 7.33
N LEU A 85 8.53 -5.55 7.25
CA LEU A 85 8.13 -4.93 5.99
C LEU A 85 9.08 -3.76 5.69
N LYS A 86 9.39 -3.56 4.41
CA LYS A 86 10.27 -2.46 3.98
C LYS A 86 9.66 -1.10 4.31
N GLU A 87 8.40 -0.89 3.90
CA GLU A 87 7.58 0.24 4.30
C GLU A 87 6.55 -0.29 5.30
N ASN A 88 6.59 0.21 6.52
CA ASN A 88 5.90 -0.39 7.66
C ASN A 88 5.05 0.60 8.45
N ALA A 89 4.60 1.68 7.78
CA ALA A 89 3.75 2.69 8.38
C ALA A 89 2.67 3.15 7.38
N GLY A 90 1.47 3.43 7.86
CA GLY A 90 0.35 3.86 7.03
C GLY A 90 -0.99 3.64 7.70
N TYR A 91 -2.02 3.47 6.90
CA TYR A 91 -3.42 3.35 7.34
C TYR A 91 -4.01 2.02 6.90
N ASP A 92 -4.95 1.52 7.70
CA ASP A 92 -5.81 0.37 7.38
C ASP A 92 -5.05 -0.80 6.72
N PRO A 93 -4.00 -1.33 7.38
CA PRO A 93 -3.28 -2.46 6.83
C PRO A 93 -4.18 -3.69 6.77
N THR A 94 -4.08 -4.44 5.67
CA THR A 94 -4.88 -5.64 5.43
C THR A 94 -4.01 -6.85 5.15
N VAL A 95 -4.54 -8.03 5.45
CA VAL A 95 -3.97 -9.33 5.08
C VAL A 95 -5.02 -10.12 4.30
N PHE A 96 -4.60 -10.71 3.19
CA PHE A 96 -5.38 -11.67 2.43
C PHE A 96 -4.52 -12.93 2.20
N LEU A 97 -5.14 -14.10 2.28
CA LEU A 97 -4.50 -15.39 2.02
C LEU A 97 -5.14 -16.04 0.79
N GLY A 98 -4.30 -16.56 -0.10
CA GLY A 98 -4.73 -17.26 -1.30
C GLY A 98 -3.54 -17.73 -2.12
N ASP A 99 -3.74 -18.74 -2.95
CA ASP A 99 -2.70 -19.29 -3.82
C ASP A 99 -2.44 -18.34 -5.01
N PHE A 100 -1.32 -17.62 -4.99
CA PHE A 100 -0.86 -16.79 -6.10
C PHE A 100 0.23 -17.50 -6.93
N ALA A 101 0.95 -18.43 -6.29
CA ALA A 101 2.06 -19.13 -6.92
C ALA A 101 1.64 -20.40 -7.70
N GLY A 102 0.40 -20.88 -7.54
CA GLY A 102 -0.14 -22.06 -8.17
C GLY A 102 0.40 -23.36 -7.55
N ASP A 103 0.81 -23.33 -6.28
CA ASP A 103 1.40 -24.47 -5.59
C ASP A 103 0.47 -25.10 -4.54
N LYS A 104 -0.79 -24.65 -4.48
CA LYS A 104 -1.87 -25.12 -3.59
C LYS A 104 -1.66 -24.81 -2.12
N LYS A 105 -0.86 -23.83 -1.81
CA LYS A 105 -0.72 -23.25 -0.47
C LYS A 105 -1.24 -21.82 -0.50
N ASP A 106 -1.65 -21.33 0.63
CA ASP A 106 -1.96 -19.91 0.75
C ASP A 106 -0.67 -19.09 0.78
N ASP A 107 -0.53 -18.14 -0.14
CA ASP A 107 0.44 -17.07 -0.05
C ASP A 107 -0.15 -15.89 0.75
N ILE A 108 0.69 -14.99 1.22
CA ILE A 108 0.30 -13.89 2.10
C ILE A 108 0.38 -12.57 1.35
N LEU A 109 -0.75 -11.94 1.05
CA LEU A 109 -0.82 -10.58 0.53
C LEU A 109 -1.02 -9.59 1.69
N VAL A 110 -0.12 -8.61 1.78
CA VAL A 110 -0.21 -7.47 2.70
C VAL A 110 -0.38 -6.20 1.91
N ILE A 111 -1.35 -5.35 2.28
CA ILE A 111 -1.55 -4.01 1.71
C ILE A 111 -1.61 -2.99 2.85
N ILE A 112 -0.95 -1.84 2.66
CA ILE A 112 -0.93 -0.71 3.59
C ILE A 112 -1.23 0.56 2.81
N ASN A 113 -2.27 1.31 3.17
CA ASN A 113 -2.57 2.60 2.55
C ASN A 113 -1.58 3.66 3.02
N THR A 114 -1.01 4.44 2.10
CA THR A 114 -0.05 5.50 2.46
C THR A 114 -0.72 6.74 3.05
N GLY A 115 -2.03 6.93 2.77
CA GLY A 115 -2.83 8.07 3.26
C GLY A 115 -2.62 9.38 2.50
N GLY A 116 -1.81 9.39 1.44
CA GLY A 116 -1.63 10.56 0.59
C GLY A 116 -2.80 10.76 -0.39
N SER A 117 -2.93 11.98 -0.94
CA SER A 117 -3.99 12.36 -1.90
C SER A 117 -4.01 11.54 -3.20
N GLY A 118 -2.94 10.82 -3.51
CA GLY A 118 -2.86 9.91 -4.66
C GLY A 118 -3.46 8.53 -4.43
N GLY A 119 -3.91 8.21 -3.21
CA GLY A 119 -4.44 6.89 -2.85
C GLY A 119 -3.43 5.77 -3.00
N LEU A 120 -2.13 6.06 -2.86
CA LEU A 120 -1.06 5.09 -3.06
C LEU A 120 -1.05 4.02 -1.97
N ILE A 121 -0.55 2.84 -2.33
CA ILE A 121 -0.44 1.71 -1.41
C ILE A 121 0.98 1.13 -1.42
N TYR A 122 1.40 0.57 -0.28
CA TYR A 122 2.46 -0.42 -0.21
C TYR A 122 1.83 -1.80 -0.28
N ALA A 123 2.42 -2.70 -1.05
CA ALA A 123 1.89 -4.05 -1.24
C ALA A 123 3.02 -5.08 -1.31
N TYR A 124 2.83 -6.20 -0.61
CA TYR A 124 3.80 -7.29 -0.54
C TYR A 124 3.09 -8.63 -0.67
N ILE A 125 3.66 -9.57 -1.45
CA ILE A 125 3.22 -10.97 -1.43
C ILE A 125 4.40 -11.86 -1.03
N TYR A 126 4.16 -12.68 -0.02
CA TYR A 126 5.11 -13.69 0.46
C TYR A 126 4.57 -15.09 0.21
N THR A 127 5.42 -15.97 -0.31
CA THR A 127 5.18 -17.41 -0.41
C THR A 127 6.12 -18.18 0.52
N TYR A 128 5.69 -19.34 1.02
CA TYR A 128 6.53 -20.22 1.82
C TYR A 128 7.21 -21.26 0.94
N GLU A 129 8.52 -21.16 0.79
CA GLU A 129 9.31 -22.06 -0.06
C GLU A 129 10.54 -22.55 0.72
N LYS A 130 10.76 -23.87 0.72
CA LYS A 130 11.97 -24.51 1.33
C LYS A 130 12.22 -24.10 2.78
N GLY A 131 11.16 -23.96 3.57
CA GLY A 131 11.28 -23.67 5.00
C GLY A 131 11.44 -22.19 5.34
N GLN A 132 11.17 -21.27 4.42
CA GLN A 132 11.28 -19.83 4.64
C GLN A 132 10.25 -19.04 3.81
N TYR A 133 9.85 -17.87 4.31
CA TYR A 133 9.01 -16.95 3.54
C TYR A 133 9.85 -16.15 2.56
N LYS A 134 9.43 -16.13 1.30
CA LYS A 134 10.09 -15.44 0.19
C LYS A 134 9.17 -14.36 -0.36
N LEU A 135 9.65 -13.15 -0.47
CA LEU A 135 8.95 -12.05 -1.15
C LEU A 135 8.90 -12.34 -2.66
N ILE A 136 7.70 -12.41 -3.23
CA ILE A 136 7.47 -12.68 -4.67
C ILE A 136 6.84 -11.50 -5.40
N PHE A 137 6.30 -10.51 -4.67
CA PHE A 137 5.79 -9.26 -5.20
C PHE A 137 6.03 -8.12 -4.22
N ASP A 138 6.43 -6.96 -4.72
CA ASP A 138 6.40 -5.68 -4.02
C ASP A 138 6.03 -4.54 -4.98
N ASP A 139 5.36 -3.50 -4.44
CA ASP A 139 4.90 -2.33 -5.20
C ASP A 139 6.04 -1.54 -5.83
N GLU A 140 7.21 -1.46 -5.20
CA GLU A 140 8.36 -0.73 -5.74
C GLU A 140 8.89 -1.39 -7.02
N SER A 141 9.05 -2.71 -7.02
CA SER A 141 9.47 -3.49 -8.20
C SER A 141 8.42 -3.43 -9.30
N PHE A 142 7.14 -3.49 -8.93
CA PHE A 142 6.03 -3.30 -9.87
C PHE A 142 6.09 -1.92 -10.53
N ASN A 143 6.21 -0.85 -9.77
CA ASN A 143 6.27 0.53 -10.28
C ASN A 143 7.49 0.77 -11.18
N LYS A 144 8.65 0.18 -10.86
CA LYS A 144 9.86 0.25 -11.70
C LYS A 144 9.70 -0.48 -13.03
N SER A 145 8.95 -1.58 -13.05
CA SER A 145 8.76 -2.43 -14.24
C SER A 145 7.67 -1.90 -15.17
N ASN A 146 6.71 -1.15 -14.63
CA ASN A 146 5.54 -0.64 -15.36
C ASN A 146 5.63 0.89 -15.49
N THR A 147 6.36 1.34 -16.51
CA THR A 147 6.57 2.76 -16.77
C THR A 147 5.74 3.25 -17.94
N TYR A 148 5.27 4.51 -17.82
CA TYR A 148 4.35 5.12 -18.79
C TYR A 148 4.75 6.55 -19.06
N THR A 149 4.30 7.06 -20.22
CA THR A 149 4.29 8.50 -20.53
C THR A 149 2.88 8.92 -20.89
N VAL A 150 2.49 10.14 -20.48
CA VAL A 150 1.20 10.75 -20.80
C VAL A 150 1.47 12.07 -21.51
N THR A 151 1.01 12.21 -22.74
CA THR A 151 1.24 13.40 -23.57
C THR A 151 -0.09 13.88 -24.13
N TYR A 152 -0.42 15.15 -23.93
CA TYR A 152 -1.59 15.77 -24.56
C TYR A 152 -1.33 15.98 -26.04
N LEU A 153 -2.38 15.85 -26.83
CA LEU A 153 -2.37 15.98 -28.28
C LEU A 153 -3.45 16.95 -28.71
N ASP A 154 -3.32 17.52 -29.91
CA ASP A 154 -4.39 18.29 -30.54
C ASP A 154 -5.70 17.50 -30.60
N GLN A 155 -6.80 18.20 -30.82
CA GLN A 155 -8.16 17.66 -30.92
C GLN A 155 -8.64 17.02 -29.62
N PHE A 156 -8.30 17.64 -28.47
CA PHE A 156 -8.79 17.29 -27.15
C PHE A 156 -8.45 15.86 -26.74
N LYS A 157 -7.23 15.41 -27.01
CA LYS A 157 -6.82 14.03 -26.75
C LYS A 157 -5.59 13.98 -25.84
N ALA A 158 -5.44 12.85 -25.14
CA ALA A 158 -4.19 12.48 -24.48
C ALA A 158 -3.78 11.08 -24.91
N ARG A 159 -2.47 10.88 -25.09
CA ARG A 159 -1.89 9.58 -25.39
C ARG A 159 -1.15 9.05 -24.18
N VAL A 160 -1.52 7.86 -23.75
CA VAL A 160 -0.76 7.10 -22.76
C VAL A 160 0.05 6.04 -23.50
N THR A 161 1.36 6.04 -23.27
CA THR A 161 2.26 5.02 -23.84
C THR A 161 2.81 4.16 -22.71
N SER A 162 2.58 2.86 -22.77
CA SER A 162 3.16 1.87 -21.88
C SER A 162 4.46 1.35 -22.46
N ALA A 163 5.49 1.24 -21.64
CA ALA A 163 6.75 0.61 -22.02
C ALA A 163 6.69 -0.92 -21.92
N ASN A 164 5.90 -1.45 -20.99
CA ASN A 164 5.78 -2.88 -20.75
C ASN A 164 4.34 -3.27 -20.33
N PRO A 165 3.59 -4.05 -21.17
CA PRO A 165 3.90 -4.32 -22.57
C PRO A 165 3.85 -3.03 -23.41
N PRO A 166 4.57 -2.96 -24.54
CA PRO A 166 4.59 -1.76 -25.38
C PRO A 166 3.24 -1.56 -26.05
N LYS A 167 2.45 -0.63 -25.53
CA LYS A 167 1.10 -0.27 -26.01
C LYS A 167 0.91 1.25 -26.02
N LYS A 168 0.00 1.71 -26.88
CA LYS A 168 -0.45 3.10 -26.92
C LYS A 168 -1.97 3.15 -26.78
N TYR A 169 -2.42 4.04 -25.92
CA TYR A 169 -3.83 4.30 -25.68
C TYR A 169 -4.13 5.75 -26.02
N LEU A 170 -5.27 6.01 -26.61
CA LEU A 170 -5.73 7.35 -26.94
C LEU A 170 -6.98 7.64 -26.12
N LEU A 171 -6.88 8.66 -25.27
CA LEU A 171 -7.99 9.16 -24.46
C LEU A 171 -8.62 10.35 -25.16
N ASP A 172 -9.94 10.37 -25.25
CA ASP A 172 -10.71 11.55 -25.62
C ASP A 172 -11.00 12.35 -24.34
N LEU A 173 -10.61 13.61 -24.28
CA LEU A 173 -10.75 14.45 -23.10
C LEU A 173 -12.01 15.32 -23.14
N GLN A 174 -12.89 15.16 -24.12
CA GLN A 174 -14.10 16.00 -24.26
C GLN A 174 -15.04 15.87 -23.07
N TYR A 175 -15.04 14.71 -22.40
CA TYR A 175 -15.80 14.48 -21.15
C TYR A 175 -15.40 15.41 -19.99
N LYS A 176 -14.21 16.02 -20.02
CA LYS A 176 -13.75 16.96 -18.99
C LYS A 176 -14.48 18.30 -19.03
N GLY A 177 -15.25 18.55 -20.08
CA GLY A 177 -16.05 19.76 -20.23
C GLY A 177 -15.29 20.97 -20.78
N LYS A 178 -16.06 21.97 -21.22
CA LYS A 178 -15.53 23.14 -21.94
C LYS A 178 -14.58 24.01 -21.13
N GLU A 179 -14.82 24.16 -19.83
CA GLU A 179 -13.98 24.97 -18.96
C GLU A 179 -12.56 24.39 -18.90
N TYR A 180 -12.42 23.12 -18.56
CA TYR A 180 -11.15 22.41 -18.54
C TYR A 180 -10.42 22.48 -19.89
N LEU A 181 -11.13 22.18 -20.99
CA LEU A 181 -10.55 22.16 -22.32
C LEU A 181 -10.07 23.56 -22.75
N SER A 182 -10.81 24.62 -22.40
CA SER A 182 -10.44 25.99 -22.76
C SER A 182 -9.18 26.48 -22.07
N GLU A 183 -8.74 25.89 -20.98
CA GLU A 183 -7.45 26.23 -20.35
C GLU A 183 -6.25 25.67 -21.14
N ILE A 184 -6.44 24.55 -21.84
CA ILE A 184 -5.37 23.78 -22.49
C ILE A 184 -5.35 24.02 -24.01
N TYR A 185 -6.53 24.14 -24.61
CA TYR A 185 -6.69 24.16 -26.06
C TYR A 185 -7.18 25.52 -26.59
N ASN A 186 -6.81 25.85 -27.82
CA ASN A 186 -7.41 26.89 -28.63
C ASN A 186 -8.80 26.45 -29.13
N SER A 187 -9.57 27.40 -29.66
CA SER A 187 -10.93 27.12 -30.17
C SER A 187 -10.96 26.15 -31.37
N ASP A 188 -9.85 26.02 -32.09
CA ASP A 188 -9.69 25.07 -33.20
C ASP A 188 -9.24 23.67 -32.76
N GLY A 189 -9.07 23.46 -31.45
CA GLY A 189 -8.65 22.18 -30.84
C GLY A 189 -7.14 21.98 -30.84
N THR A 190 -6.32 22.96 -31.23
CA THR A 190 -4.87 22.88 -31.10
C THR A 190 -4.44 23.16 -29.66
N LEU A 191 -3.36 22.53 -29.19
CA LEU A 191 -2.77 22.83 -27.89
C LEU A 191 -2.24 24.27 -27.85
N LYS A 192 -2.45 24.97 -26.74
CA LYS A 192 -1.84 26.29 -26.49
C LYS A 192 -0.34 26.18 -26.24
N GLU A 193 0.07 25.12 -25.58
CA GLU A 193 1.45 24.77 -25.29
C GLU A 193 1.56 23.25 -25.07
N PRO A 194 2.76 22.64 -25.13
CA PRO A 194 2.94 21.23 -24.79
C PRO A 194 2.55 20.95 -23.35
N VAL A 195 1.73 19.91 -23.14
CA VAL A 195 1.29 19.46 -21.81
C VAL A 195 1.61 17.98 -21.66
N GLU A 196 2.19 17.63 -20.53
CA GLU A 196 2.46 16.25 -20.14
C GLU A 196 1.73 15.93 -18.83
N GLY A 197 1.31 14.68 -18.71
CA GLY A 197 0.81 14.09 -17.49
C GLY A 197 1.72 12.94 -17.06
N TRP A 198 1.23 12.11 -16.15
CA TRP A 198 1.94 10.92 -15.69
C TRP A 198 0.99 9.83 -15.25
N VAL A 199 1.48 8.61 -15.09
CA VAL A 199 0.78 7.54 -14.38
C VAL A 199 1.39 7.42 -12.98
N ALA A 200 0.54 7.53 -11.97
CA ALA A 200 0.95 7.45 -10.58
C ALA A 200 1.45 6.02 -10.23
N PRO A 201 2.18 5.85 -9.14
CA PRO A 201 2.47 4.52 -8.59
C PRO A 201 1.21 3.74 -8.26
N LEU A 202 1.37 2.47 -7.87
CA LEU A 202 0.28 1.56 -7.52
C LEU A 202 -0.66 2.19 -6.49
N SER A 203 -1.95 2.27 -6.86
CA SER A 203 -3.00 2.86 -6.01
C SER A 203 -4.13 1.87 -5.67
N GLY A 204 -4.14 0.70 -6.28
CA GLY A 204 -5.05 -0.38 -5.95
C GLY A 204 -4.49 -1.72 -6.40
N LEU A 205 -4.69 -2.74 -5.59
CA LEU A 205 -4.33 -4.11 -5.88
C LEU A 205 -5.37 -5.04 -5.28
N TYR A 206 -5.97 -5.88 -6.13
CA TYR A 206 -7.03 -6.80 -5.74
C TYR A 206 -6.68 -8.21 -6.20
N PRO A 207 -6.72 -9.20 -5.30
CA PRO A 207 -6.63 -10.59 -5.69
C PRO A 207 -7.94 -11.03 -6.36
N VAL A 208 -7.86 -11.56 -7.56
CA VAL A 208 -9.03 -12.02 -8.33
C VAL A 208 -8.70 -13.34 -9.01
N ASP A 209 -9.48 -14.37 -8.75
CA ASP A 209 -9.42 -15.64 -9.48
C ASP A 209 -10.28 -15.49 -10.75
N PHE A 210 -9.69 -14.96 -11.83
CA PHE A 210 -10.38 -14.73 -13.10
C PHE A 210 -10.71 -16.03 -13.85
N GLU A 211 -9.90 -17.06 -13.66
CA GLU A 211 -10.04 -18.33 -14.37
C GLU A 211 -10.81 -19.37 -13.59
N ARG A 212 -11.13 -19.09 -12.31
CA ARG A 212 -11.86 -19.95 -11.38
C ARG A 212 -11.18 -21.29 -11.18
N ASP A 213 -9.85 -21.26 -11.09
CA ASP A 213 -9.01 -22.44 -10.89
C ASP A 213 -8.38 -22.51 -9.50
N GLY A 214 -8.68 -21.51 -8.65
CA GLY A 214 -8.17 -21.39 -7.29
C GLY A 214 -6.84 -20.64 -7.21
N ILE A 215 -6.28 -20.19 -8.34
CA ILE A 215 -5.06 -19.38 -8.38
C ILE A 215 -5.45 -17.92 -8.60
N PHE A 216 -4.93 -17.03 -7.76
CA PHE A 216 -5.28 -15.62 -7.82
C PHE A 216 -4.34 -14.84 -8.72
N GLU A 217 -4.90 -14.09 -9.65
CA GLU A 217 -4.24 -13.00 -10.34
C GLU A 217 -4.30 -11.70 -9.54
N LEU A 218 -3.43 -10.75 -9.91
CA LEU A 218 -3.42 -9.40 -9.32
C LEU A 218 -4.07 -8.42 -10.30
N ASP A 219 -5.23 -7.87 -9.93
CA ASP A 219 -5.85 -6.75 -10.65
C ASP A 219 -5.34 -5.44 -10.04
N THR A 220 -4.55 -4.68 -10.81
CA THR A 220 -3.81 -3.51 -10.35
C THR A 220 -4.32 -2.23 -10.98
N TYR A 221 -4.32 -1.14 -10.20
CA TYR A 221 -4.79 0.18 -10.60
C TYR A 221 -3.72 1.23 -10.35
N GLN A 222 -3.47 2.06 -11.36
CA GLN A 222 -2.58 3.22 -11.28
C GLN A 222 -3.32 4.43 -11.86
N ASN A 223 -3.45 5.52 -11.10
CA ASN A 223 -4.13 6.72 -11.57
C ASN A 223 -3.36 7.36 -12.74
N ILE A 224 -4.05 7.69 -13.82
CA ILE A 224 -3.52 8.51 -14.92
C ILE A 224 -3.84 9.95 -14.57
N ALA A 225 -2.83 10.73 -14.23
CA ALA A 225 -2.95 12.13 -13.89
C ALA A 225 -2.62 13.01 -15.10
N GLY A 226 -3.35 14.10 -15.23
CA GLY A 226 -3.10 15.15 -16.22
C GLY A 226 -2.11 16.19 -15.71
N ARG A 227 -2.53 17.43 -15.61
CA ARG A 227 -1.67 18.58 -15.24
C ARG A 227 -1.23 18.60 -13.78
N TYR A 228 -2.01 17.98 -12.89
CA TYR A 228 -1.74 17.88 -11.46
C TYR A 228 -2.39 16.60 -10.88
N SER A 229 -2.03 16.21 -9.69
CA SER A 229 -2.40 14.89 -9.12
C SER A 229 -3.92 14.63 -9.02
N ALA A 230 -4.71 15.69 -8.78
CA ALA A 230 -6.17 15.57 -8.71
C ALA A 230 -6.83 15.67 -10.10
N ASP A 231 -6.08 15.98 -11.16
CA ASP A 231 -6.57 16.00 -12.54
C ASP A 231 -6.57 14.57 -13.09
N GLY A 232 -7.50 13.73 -12.64
CA GLY A 232 -7.65 12.34 -13.08
C GLY A 232 -8.13 12.26 -14.53
N LEU A 233 -7.43 11.49 -15.35
CA LEU A 233 -7.80 11.17 -16.73
C LEU A 233 -8.36 9.74 -16.85
N GLY A 234 -8.21 8.92 -15.84
CA GLY A 234 -8.61 7.52 -15.81
C GLY A 234 -7.63 6.66 -15.00
N TYR A 235 -7.70 5.37 -15.21
CA TYR A 235 -6.80 4.41 -14.56
C TYR A 235 -6.14 3.51 -15.58
N MET A 236 -4.82 3.33 -15.45
CA MET A 236 -4.12 2.21 -16.05
C MET A 236 -4.40 0.97 -15.22
N MET A 237 -4.89 -0.09 -15.85
CA MET A 237 -5.23 -1.36 -15.21
C MET A 237 -4.36 -2.47 -15.80
N ASN A 238 -3.76 -3.28 -14.93
CA ASN A 238 -3.03 -4.47 -15.34
C ASN A 238 -3.52 -5.67 -14.54
N VAL A 239 -3.81 -6.77 -15.23
CA VAL A 239 -3.94 -8.08 -14.60
C VAL A 239 -2.61 -8.79 -14.71
N LEU A 240 -2.06 -9.19 -13.56
CA LEU A 240 -0.76 -9.88 -13.51
C LEU A 240 -0.97 -11.35 -13.14
N LYS A 241 -0.24 -12.23 -13.83
CA LYS A 241 -0.16 -13.65 -13.53
C LYS A 241 1.24 -14.04 -13.08
N TRP A 242 1.33 -14.99 -12.19
CA TRP A 242 2.58 -15.62 -11.82
C TRP A 242 3.06 -16.59 -12.92
N ASP A 243 4.31 -16.46 -13.38
CA ASP A 243 4.89 -17.29 -14.43
C ASP A 243 5.80 -18.41 -13.88
N GLY A 244 5.81 -18.60 -12.57
CA GLY A 244 6.72 -19.50 -11.86
C GLY A 244 7.97 -18.81 -11.31
N THR A 245 8.23 -17.54 -11.68
CA THR A 245 9.40 -16.77 -11.25
C THR A 245 9.07 -15.34 -10.85
N SER A 246 8.07 -14.73 -11.49
CA SER A 246 7.65 -13.36 -11.26
C SER A 246 6.24 -13.10 -11.78
N PHE A 247 5.61 -12.05 -11.32
CA PHE A 247 4.35 -11.58 -11.89
C PHE A 247 4.58 -10.88 -13.23
N LYS A 248 3.80 -11.27 -14.25
CA LYS A 248 3.83 -10.70 -15.60
C LYS A 248 2.47 -10.15 -15.98
N THR A 249 2.46 -9.08 -16.74
CA THR A 249 1.23 -8.53 -17.29
C THR A 249 0.60 -9.49 -18.30
N ASP A 250 -0.54 -10.05 -17.95
CA ASP A 250 -1.40 -10.85 -18.81
C ASP A 250 -2.31 -9.96 -19.65
N ARG A 251 -3.02 -9.03 -19.00
CA ARG A 251 -3.91 -8.07 -19.63
C ARG A 251 -3.59 -6.66 -19.18
N GLN A 252 -3.71 -5.72 -20.10
CA GLN A 252 -3.57 -4.29 -19.82
C GLN A 252 -4.64 -3.51 -20.54
N SER A 253 -5.30 -2.60 -19.83
CA SER A 253 -6.36 -1.73 -20.31
C SER A 253 -6.35 -0.37 -19.62
N ILE A 254 -7.16 0.56 -20.12
CA ILE A 254 -7.44 1.83 -19.46
C ILE A 254 -8.94 1.91 -19.14
N ALA A 255 -9.27 2.25 -17.90
CA ALA A 255 -10.59 2.72 -17.53
C ALA A 255 -10.62 4.25 -17.64
N VAL A 256 -11.68 4.80 -18.24
CA VAL A 256 -11.91 6.24 -18.38
C VAL A 256 -13.18 6.64 -17.63
N PHE A 257 -13.25 7.90 -17.22
CA PHE A 257 -14.46 8.44 -16.62
C PHE A 257 -15.51 8.75 -17.68
N GLY A 258 -16.77 8.65 -17.32
CA GLY A 258 -17.90 9.08 -18.15
C GLY A 258 -18.22 10.56 -17.96
N GLU A 259 -18.99 11.12 -18.89
CA GLU A 259 -19.62 12.45 -18.77
C GLU A 259 -20.93 12.31 -18.00
N GLU A 260 -21.18 13.23 -17.07
CA GLU A 260 -22.50 13.33 -16.43
C GLU A 260 -23.49 13.98 -17.42
N THR A 261 -24.67 13.39 -17.61
CA THR A 261 -25.71 13.83 -18.54
C THR A 261 -26.76 14.69 -17.84
#